data_ec71d9c2c7960e1865fff82e101d729e
#
_entry.id   ec71d9c2c7960e1865fff82e101d729e
#
_cell.length_a   1.000
_cell.length_b   1.000
_cell.length_c   1.000
_cell.angle_alpha   90.00
_cell.angle_beta   90.00
_cell.angle_gamma   90.00
#
_symmetry.space_group_name_H-M   'P 1'
#
loop_
_entity.id
_entity.type
_entity.pdbx_description
1 polymer ?
#
loop_
_entity_poly.entity_id
_entity_poly.type
_entity_poly.pdbx_seq_one_letter_code
_entity_poly.pdbx_strand_id
1 'polypeptide(L)'
;MAALFSAQKTKVHFIHPSSVQLPKYFQKEHVLNTKELWAFEREKALLILTELGYFTAQLKESSSKEAINVEVILGEKFEGISVHFDSSLLPLLPSVKADNKGIVNYKHPNAYAAALRGLVNEFHNNGYPFAAFRFNNFQAQEGHLWLDVRIEKGPFMTWHEVQLKGDSTLSAKTVLRMLDVPLGSPFSLQKLEEIDLKLKQQSFIEVIKPAEISFEKEGVILFVYLKATKSSSFNGALGLQPDPVSQRIGLTGDLQLRLMNSLRRAEQLDFNWRSIKPATQWLNVRFSYPYLFNTLLGADLRFQLYKRDSTFLELKSQLGLQYSFASHWLVKAMYNFSSSNRLYAAGSNAQFPNVASLRNSMYGLGINYRKIDYLPNPRKGLLLNVEGFVGQRKVLSDSNSVSTTAKVAFSLEQFIPLHRRWVFRYQLSFDSYYAPTIFSNECYRFGGLNSQRGFNEENFLSTTKSTNQWEIRYLLDRNSAVFVFYDQTVFENTSGANYKNDRPFGFGVGANIGSKAGIFSLVYGLGTEQKNPLDFRSGKIHFGYIAYF
;
A
#
# COMPACT_ATOMS: atom_id res chain seq x y z
N MET A 1 21.17 -6.08 -34.42
CA MET A 1 21.59 -7.25 -33.60
C MET A 1 21.78 -6.74 -32.18
N ALA A 2 20.75 -6.80 -31.34
CA ALA A 2 20.87 -6.47 -29.94
C ALA A 2 21.35 -7.75 -29.22
N ALA A 3 22.59 -7.74 -28.80
CA ALA A 3 23.11 -8.79 -27.91
C ALA A 3 22.31 -8.73 -26.61
N LEU A 4 21.46 -9.70 -26.38
CA LEU A 4 20.86 -10.02 -25.10
C LEU A 4 22.00 -10.37 -24.13
N PHE A 5 22.51 -9.37 -23.40
CA PHE A 5 23.27 -9.65 -22.19
C PHE A 5 22.28 -10.20 -21.16
N SER A 6 22.10 -11.50 -21.17
CA SER A 6 21.53 -12.23 -20.06
C SER A 6 22.50 -12.02 -18.89
N ALA A 7 22.11 -11.20 -17.91
CA ALA A 7 22.85 -11.13 -16.65
C ALA A 7 22.90 -12.54 -16.08
N GLN A 8 24.10 -13.08 -15.98
CA GLN A 8 24.34 -14.44 -15.57
C GLN A 8 24.03 -14.53 -14.08
N LYS A 9 22.90 -15.15 -13.70
CA LYS A 9 22.54 -15.38 -12.31
C LYS A 9 23.61 -16.24 -11.67
N THR A 10 24.17 -15.78 -10.57
CA THR A 10 25.18 -16.52 -9.82
C THR A 10 24.49 -17.36 -8.76
N LYS A 11 24.72 -18.66 -8.75
CA LYS A 11 24.22 -19.58 -7.73
C LYS A 11 25.22 -19.68 -6.58
N VAL A 12 24.72 -19.67 -5.35
CA VAL A 12 25.54 -19.84 -4.15
C VAL A 12 25.08 -21.10 -3.42
N HIS A 13 26.02 -22.01 -3.21
CA HIS A 13 25.81 -23.27 -2.49
C HIS A 13 26.67 -23.29 -1.22
N PHE A 14 26.04 -23.48 -0.07
CA PHE A 14 26.74 -23.66 1.19
C PHE A 14 26.98 -25.13 1.45
N ILE A 15 28.25 -25.49 1.72
CA ILE A 15 28.69 -26.82 2.11
C ILE A 15 29.03 -26.77 3.61
N HIS A 16 28.31 -27.49 4.44
CA HIS A 16 28.49 -27.50 5.88
C HIS A 16 28.63 -28.92 6.44
N PRO A 17 29.25 -29.09 7.62
CA PRO A 17 29.38 -30.41 8.26
C PRO A 17 28.02 -31.02 8.56
N SER A 18 27.81 -32.28 8.24
CA SER A 18 26.56 -33.02 8.49
C SER A 18 26.27 -33.26 9.99
N SER A 19 27.27 -33.06 10.85
CA SER A 19 27.15 -33.21 12.31
C SER A 19 26.41 -32.08 13.00
N VAL A 20 26.20 -30.94 12.33
CA VAL A 20 25.54 -29.74 12.91
C VAL A 20 24.34 -29.35 12.08
N GLN A 21 23.18 -29.28 12.72
CA GLN A 21 21.95 -28.83 12.07
C GLN A 21 21.93 -27.31 11.97
N LEU A 22 22.36 -26.77 10.84
CA LEU A 22 22.28 -25.34 10.54
C LEU A 22 20.87 -24.93 10.06
N PRO A 23 20.48 -23.63 10.21
CA PRO A 23 19.21 -23.11 9.74
C PRO A 23 18.97 -23.36 8.24
N LYS A 24 17.69 -23.35 7.84
CA LYS A 24 17.27 -23.53 6.44
C LYS A 24 17.94 -22.56 5.45
N TYR A 25 18.49 -21.48 5.93
CA TYR A 25 19.27 -20.54 5.13
C TYR A 25 20.47 -21.24 4.48
N PHE A 26 21.25 -22.05 5.22
CA PHE A 26 22.41 -22.76 4.70
C PHE A 26 22.08 -24.02 3.90
N GLN A 27 20.82 -24.45 3.94
CA GLN A 27 20.34 -25.66 3.23
C GLN A 27 19.75 -25.35 1.85
N LYS A 28 19.59 -24.07 1.49
CA LYS A 28 18.98 -23.64 0.24
C LYS A 28 20.03 -23.09 -0.72
N GLU A 29 19.79 -23.31 -2.01
CA GLU A 29 20.50 -22.59 -3.07
C GLU A 29 20.07 -21.10 -3.06
N HIS A 30 21.03 -20.20 -3.02
CA HIS A 30 20.80 -18.77 -3.17
C HIS A 30 21.11 -18.35 -4.59
N VAL A 31 20.18 -17.66 -5.23
CA VAL A 31 20.35 -17.15 -6.59
C VAL A 31 20.51 -15.63 -6.52
N LEU A 32 21.70 -15.16 -6.83
CA LEU A 32 22.05 -13.73 -6.88
C LEU A 32 21.87 -13.19 -8.29
N ASN A 33 21.36 -11.98 -8.40
CA ASN A 33 21.19 -11.32 -9.69
C ASN A 33 22.52 -10.84 -10.30
N THR A 34 23.50 -10.55 -9.45
CA THR A 34 24.86 -10.19 -9.84
C THR A 34 25.87 -10.76 -8.82
N LYS A 35 27.11 -10.96 -9.26
CA LYS A 35 28.17 -11.51 -8.40
C LYS A 35 28.54 -10.53 -7.27
N GLU A 36 28.38 -9.25 -7.47
CA GLU A 36 28.67 -8.18 -6.50
C GLU A 36 27.79 -8.29 -5.25
N LEU A 37 26.57 -8.83 -5.39
CA LEU A 37 25.67 -9.05 -4.25
C LEU A 37 26.15 -10.14 -3.30
N TRP A 38 27.15 -10.94 -3.68
CA TRP A 38 27.74 -11.96 -2.80
C TRP A 38 28.35 -11.35 -1.54
N ALA A 39 28.94 -10.16 -1.62
CA ALA A 39 29.51 -9.50 -0.44
C ALA A 39 28.46 -9.31 0.67
N PHE A 40 27.25 -8.92 0.31
CA PHE A 40 26.14 -8.74 1.27
C PHE A 40 25.62 -10.06 1.82
N GLU A 41 25.48 -11.09 0.97
CA GLU A 41 25.03 -12.41 1.41
C GLU A 41 26.08 -13.10 2.30
N ARG A 42 27.37 -12.89 2.04
CA ARG A 42 28.48 -13.38 2.87
C ARG A 42 28.41 -12.81 4.30
N GLU A 43 28.26 -11.49 4.43
CA GLU A 43 28.13 -10.84 5.75
C GLU A 43 26.88 -11.34 6.49
N LYS A 44 25.78 -11.51 5.78
CA LYS A 44 24.56 -12.08 6.34
C LYS A 44 24.73 -13.51 6.83
N ALA A 45 25.44 -14.35 6.07
CA ALA A 45 25.74 -15.71 6.48
C ALA A 45 26.60 -15.74 7.75
N LEU A 46 27.63 -14.90 7.83
CA LEU A 46 28.48 -14.78 9.02
C LEU A 46 27.71 -14.29 10.24
N LEU A 47 26.80 -13.32 10.07
CA LEU A 47 25.93 -12.85 11.15
C LEU A 47 25.03 -13.96 11.68
N ILE A 48 24.45 -14.80 10.80
CA ILE A 48 23.62 -15.94 11.22
C ILE A 48 24.45 -16.95 12.03
N LEU A 49 25.68 -17.24 11.62
CA LEU A 49 26.58 -18.13 12.36
C LEU A 49 26.94 -17.53 13.73
N THR A 50 27.19 -16.23 13.78
CA THR A 50 27.42 -15.49 15.03
C THR A 50 26.20 -15.56 15.97
N GLU A 51 24.96 -15.46 15.44
CA GLU A 51 23.71 -15.63 16.21
C GLU A 51 23.61 -17.01 16.86
N LEU A 52 24.20 -18.02 16.23
CA LEU A 52 24.25 -19.39 16.73
C LEU A 52 25.38 -19.63 17.73
N GLY A 53 26.27 -18.65 17.94
CA GLY A 53 27.42 -18.73 18.83
C GLY A 53 28.73 -19.12 18.15
N TYR A 54 28.79 -19.23 16.83
CA TYR A 54 30.01 -19.54 16.08
C TYR A 54 30.74 -18.27 15.64
N PHE A 55 31.33 -17.55 16.59
CA PHE A 55 31.98 -16.25 16.36
C PHE A 55 33.26 -16.33 15.53
N THR A 56 33.89 -17.49 15.50
CA THR A 56 35.14 -17.78 14.74
C THR A 56 34.87 -18.47 13.42
N ALA A 57 33.57 -18.55 13.01
CA ALA A 57 33.21 -19.19 11.76
C ALA A 57 33.86 -18.50 10.56
N GLN A 58 34.30 -19.28 9.60
CA GLN A 58 34.92 -18.84 8.36
C GLN A 58 34.14 -19.39 7.16
N LEU A 59 34.08 -18.58 6.09
CA LEU A 59 33.51 -18.99 4.82
C LEU A 59 34.64 -19.06 3.79
N LYS A 60 34.96 -20.25 3.34
CA LYS A 60 35.93 -20.49 2.26
C LYS A 60 35.20 -20.58 0.93
N GLU A 61 35.58 -19.73 0.00
CA GLU A 61 34.96 -19.63 -1.29
C GLU A 61 35.74 -20.37 -2.36
N SER A 62 35.04 -21.13 -3.19
CA SER A 62 35.55 -21.63 -4.45
C SER A 62 34.58 -21.25 -5.56
N SER A 63 35.03 -20.38 -6.48
CA SER A 63 34.17 -19.83 -7.53
C SER A 63 34.38 -20.53 -8.86
N SER A 64 33.29 -20.93 -9.53
CA SER A 64 33.23 -21.32 -10.93
C SER A 64 32.58 -20.20 -11.78
N LYS A 65 32.46 -20.39 -13.10
CA LYS A 65 31.84 -19.41 -13.99
C LYS A 65 30.37 -19.13 -13.65
N GLU A 66 29.66 -20.09 -13.07
CA GLU A 66 28.19 -20.01 -12.86
C GLU A 66 27.76 -20.16 -11.38
N ALA A 67 28.66 -20.60 -10.50
CA ALA A 67 28.36 -20.86 -9.10
C ALA A 67 29.50 -20.48 -8.16
N ILE A 68 29.15 -20.07 -6.94
CA ILE A 68 30.06 -19.90 -5.81
C ILE A 68 29.74 -21.02 -4.81
N ASN A 69 30.70 -21.94 -4.60
CA ASN A 69 30.61 -22.93 -3.55
C ASN A 69 31.28 -22.38 -2.30
N VAL A 70 30.60 -22.42 -1.18
CA VAL A 70 31.03 -21.84 0.08
C VAL A 70 31.10 -22.92 1.14
N GLU A 71 32.31 -23.31 1.52
CA GLU A 71 32.56 -24.20 2.65
C GLU A 71 32.42 -23.43 3.97
N VAL A 72 31.53 -23.92 4.84
CA VAL A 72 31.28 -23.33 6.17
C VAL A 72 32.13 -24.04 7.20
N ILE A 73 33.13 -23.35 7.76
CA ILE A 73 33.97 -23.80 8.85
C ILE A 73 33.46 -23.16 10.14
N LEU A 74 32.84 -23.96 11.04
CA LEU A 74 32.11 -23.42 12.20
C LEU A 74 33.00 -22.90 13.34
N GLY A 75 34.11 -23.56 13.63
CA GLY A 75 34.89 -23.28 14.81
C GLY A 75 34.21 -23.69 16.12
N GLU A 76 34.67 -23.13 17.25
CA GLU A 76 34.12 -23.38 18.59
C GLU A 76 32.82 -22.60 18.82
N LYS A 77 31.88 -23.17 19.59
CA LYS A 77 30.62 -22.52 19.97
C LYS A 77 30.74 -21.85 21.32
N PHE A 78 30.40 -20.56 21.39
CA PHE A 78 30.45 -19.77 22.61
C PHE A 78 29.03 -19.38 23.08
N GLU A 79 28.84 -19.26 24.39
CA GLU A 79 27.57 -18.88 25.03
C GLU A 79 27.48 -17.40 25.37
N GLY A 80 28.64 -16.75 25.64
CA GLY A 80 28.74 -15.34 25.97
C GLY A 80 29.91 -14.66 25.26
N ILE A 81 29.82 -13.32 25.12
CA ILE A 81 30.84 -12.54 24.45
C ILE A 81 31.00 -11.16 25.08
N SER A 82 32.25 -10.77 25.33
CA SER A 82 32.66 -9.43 25.71
C SER A 82 33.38 -8.78 24.54
N VAL A 83 32.88 -7.63 24.13
CA VAL A 83 33.35 -6.94 22.92
C VAL A 83 33.85 -5.57 23.27
N HIS A 84 35.10 -5.28 22.93
CA HIS A 84 35.63 -3.95 22.94
C HIS A 84 35.41 -3.28 21.59
N PHE A 85 34.53 -2.26 21.55
CA PHE A 85 34.26 -1.46 20.36
C PHE A 85 35.15 -0.24 20.33
N ASP A 86 35.61 0.12 19.13
CA ASP A 86 36.23 1.44 18.92
C ASP A 86 35.28 2.54 19.40
N SER A 87 35.82 3.57 20.07
CA SER A 87 35.03 4.66 20.66
C SER A 87 34.12 5.37 19.65
N SER A 88 34.48 5.38 18.36
CA SER A 88 33.69 5.96 17.29
C SER A 88 32.40 5.17 16.96
N LEU A 89 32.33 3.90 17.36
CA LEU A 89 31.18 3.02 17.12
C LEU A 89 30.17 3.04 18.26
N LEU A 90 30.58 3.39 19.48
CA LEU A 90 29.71 3.38 20.66
C LEU A 90 28.45 4.24 20.54
N PRO A 91 28.47 5.44 19.94
CA PRO A 91 27.27 6.27 19.77
C PRO A 91 26.24 5.63 18.79
N LEU A 92 26.68 4.69 17.94
CA LEU A 92 25.83 4.02 16.94
C LEU A 92 25.19 2.75 17.48
N LEU A 93 25.53 2.33 18.70
CA LEU A 93 24.93 1.16 19.35
C LEU A 93 23.68 1.57 20.13
N PRO A 94 22.47 1.40 19.60
CA PRO A 94 21.25 1.73 20.34
C PRO A 94 21.08 0.73 21.49
N SER A 95 20.92 1.23 22.69
CA SER A 95 20.51 0.47 23.88
C SER A 95 21.56 -0.36 24.64
N VAL A 96 22.83 -0.31 24.32
CA VAL A 96 23.85 -1.05 25.08
C VAL A 96 24.81 -0.09 25.77
N LYS A 97 24.92 -0.19 27.10
CA LYS A 97 25.86 0.61 27.87
C LYS A 97 27.21 -0.11 27.85
N ALA A 98 28.21 0.52 27.26
CA ALA A 98 29.60 0.12 27.44
C ALA A 98 30.07 0.48 28.88
N ASP A 99 31.01 -0.30 29.40
CA ASP A 99 31.71 0.06 30.63
C ASP A 99 32.67 1.26 30.40
N ASN A 100 33.35 1.69 31.44
CA ASN A 100 34.31 2.79 31.37
C ASN A 100 35.52 2.52 30.44
N LYS A 101 35.69 1.28 29.99
CA LYS A 101 36.74 0.83 29.06
C LYS A 101 36.24 0.61 27.63
N GLY A 102 34.96 0.91 27.34
CA GLY A 102 34.36 0.68 26.04
C GLY A 102 33.98 -0.78 25.78
N ILE A 103 33.93 -1.61 26.83
CA ILE A 103 33.58 -3.04 26.71
C ILE A 103 32.06 -3.20 26.89
N VAL A 104 31.47 -3.96 25.99
CA VAL A 104 30.06 -4.34 26.02
C VAL A 104 29.97 -5.86 26.22
N ASN A 105 29.23 -6.29 27.24
CA ASN A 105 29.03 -7.68 27.56
C ASN A 105 27.67 -8.16 27.05
N TYR A 106 27.68 -9.13 26.17
CA TYR A 106 26.51 -9.80 25.64
C TYR A 106 26.36 -11.19 26.26
N LYS A 107 25.27 -11.40 27.00
CA LYS A 107 24.95 -12.70 27.63
C LYS A 107 24.49 -13.74 26.61
N HIS A 108 24.05 -13.30 25.45
CA HIS A 108 23.52 -14.19 24.40
C HIS A 108 24.09 -13.81 23.04
N PRO A 109 24.49 -14.77 22.21
CA PRO A 109 25.03 -14.53 20.86
C PRO A 109 24.11 -13.69 19.97
N ASN A 110 22.80 -13.90 20.08
CA ASN A 110 21.79 -13.19 19.29
C ASN A 110 21.81 -11.68 19.54
N ALA A 111 22.04 -11.23 20.77
CA ALA A 111 22.09 -9.80 21.10
C ALA A 111 23.31 -9.12 20.46
N TYR A 112 24.45 -9.81 20.47
CA TYR A 112 25.66 -9.35 19.79
C TYR A 112 25.47 -9.30 18.27
N ALA A 113 24.94 -10.36 17.68
CA ALA A 113 24.69 -10.41 16.25
C ALA A 113 23.68 -9.34 15.79
N ALA A 114 22.67 -9.06 16.61
CA ALA A 114 21.73 -7.97 16.35
C ALA A 114 22.42 -6.57 16.37
N ALA A 115 23.35 -6.35 17.32
CA ALA A 115 24.13 -5.11 17.39
C ALA A 115 25.04 -4.95 16.17
N LEU A 116 25.77 -6.00 15.78
CA LEU A 116 26.59 -5.98 14.57
C LEU A 116 25.76 -5.74 13.31
N ARG A 117 24.62 -6.42 13.17
CA ARG A 117 23.70 -6.19 12.04
C ARG A 117 23.22 -4.75 11.97
N GLY A 118 22.86 -4.17 13.11
CA GLY A 118 22.48 -2.75 13.20
C GLY A 118 23.60 -1.84 12.69
N LEU A 119 24.83 -2.06 13.14
CA LEU A 119 26.00 -1.29 12.70
C LEU A 119 26.30 -1.46 11.21
N VAL A 120 26.33 -2.69 10.69
CA VAL A 120 26.55 -2.92 9.25
C VAL A 120 25.48 -2.24 8.41
N ASN A 121 24.21 -2.38 8.78
CA ASN A 121 23.11 -1.73 8.08
C ASN A 121 23.23 -0.21 8.09
N GLU A 122 23.66 0.37 9.22
CA GLU A 122 23.90 1.81 9.33
C GLU A 122 24.95 2.27 8.30
N PHE A 123 26.07 1.58 8.19
CA PHE A 123 27.10 1.90 7.20
C PHE A 123 26.65 1.65 5.77
N HIS A 124 26.00 0.51 5.49
CA HIS A 124 25.48 0.18 4.16
C HIS A 124 24.39 1.18 3.69
N ASN A 125 23.68 1.79 4.63
CA ASN A 125 22.66 2.78 4.30
C ASN A 125 23.17 4.22 4.23
N ASN A 126 24.42 4.46 4.66
CA ASN A 126 25.05 5.78 4.70
C ASN A 126 26.26 5.89 3.76
N GLY A 127 26.25 5.17 2.64
CA GLY A 127 27.25 5.33 1.58
C GLY A 127 28.46 4.41 1.67
N TYR A 128 28.48 3.43 2.55
CA TYR A 128 29.61 2.51 2.72
C TYR A 128 29.20 1.06 2.41
N PRO A 129 28.91 0.68 1.15
CA PRO A 129 28.42 -0.65 0.79
C PRO A 129 29.41 -1.78 1.06
N PHE A 130 30.68 -1.47 1.22
CA PHE A 130 31.77 -2.42 1.46
C PHE A 130 32.24 -2.42 2.93
N ALA A 131 31.48 -1.78 3.82
CA ALA A 131 31.81 -1.79 5.25
C ALA A 131 31.85 -3.23 5.79
N ALA A 132 32.93 -3.59 6.44
CA ALA A 132 33.15 -4.91 7.00
C ALA A 132 33.76 -4.83 8.40
N PHE A 133 33.42 -5.80 9.24
CA PHE A 133 34.04 -5.91 10.56
C PHE A 133 35.35 -6.65 10.51
N ARG A 134 36.33 -6.18 11.30
CA ARG A 134 37.55 -6.89 11.63
C ARG A 134 37.54 -7.24 13.12
N PHE A 135 37.77 -8.50 13.38
CA PHE A 135 37.84 -9.05 14.74
C PHE A 135 39.29 -9.34 15.08
N ASN A 136 39.76 -8.80 16.18
CA ASN A 136 41.13 -8.94 16.66
C ASN A 136 41.13 -9.36 18.14
N ASN A 137 42.32 -9.77 18.64
CA ASN A 137 42.55 -10.06 20.05
C ASN A 137 41.59 -11.10 20.65
N PHE A 138 41.40 -12.18 19.94
CA PHE A 138 40.57 -13.30 20.38
C PHE A 138 41.13 -13.95 21.64
N GLN A 139 40.37 -13.95 22.71
CA GLN A 139 40.65 -14.67 23.95
C GLN A 139 39.40 -15.51 24.29
N ALA A 140 39.57 -16.82 24.37
CA ALA A 140 38.50 -17.74 24.71
C ALA A 140 38.81 -18.41 26.06
N GLN A 141 37.87 -18.36 26.99
CA GLN A 141 37.96 -19.02 28.26
C GLN A 141 36.59 -19.49 28.73
N GLU A 142 36.46 -20.76 29.08
CA GLU A 142 35.24 -21.38 29.67
C GLU A 142 33.96 -21.05 28.90
N GLY A 143 33.97 -21.15 27.56
CA GLY A 143 32.81 -20.89 26.71
C GLY A 143 32.45 -19.39 26.58
N HIS A 144 33.31 -18.49 27.06
CA HIS A 144 33.18 -17.06 26.90
C HIS A 144 34.27 -16.51 25.98
N LEU A 145 33.91 -15.60 25.10
CA LEU A 145 34.80 -14.99 24.11
C LEU A 145 35.03 -13.51 24.38
N TRP A 146 36.29 -13.08 24.38
CA TRP A 146 36.67 -11.66 24.37
C TRP A 146 37.27 -11.31 23.03
N LEU A 147 36.88 -10.19 22.44
CA LEU A 147 37.42 -9.72 21.18
C LEU A 147 37.31 -8.20 21.02
N ASP A 148 38.18 -7.66 20.18
CA ASP A 148 38.09 -6.28 19.71
C ASP A 148 37.41 -6.25 18.35
N VAL A 149 36.48 -5.30 18.16
CA VAL A 149 35.79 -5.06 16.89
C VAL A 149 36.21 -3.70 16.33
N ARG A 150 36.71 -3.72 15.11
CA ARG A 150 36.99 -2.54 14.30
C ARG A 150 36.19 -2.61 13.02
N ILE A 151 35.85 -1.44 12.44
CA ILE A 151 35.18 -1.36 11.16
C ILE A 151 36.11 -0.84 10.08
N GLU A 152 36.18 -1.57 8.97
CA GLU A 152 36.73 -1.09 7.71
C GLU A 152 35.59 -0.56 6.85
N LYS A 153 35.45 0.77 6.76
CA LYS A 153 34.32 1.41 6.08
C LYS A 153 34.32 1.15 4.57
N GLY A 154 35.52 0.95 3.98
CA GLY A 154 35.65 0.91 2.53
C GLY A 154 35.41 2.28 1.87
N PRO A 155 35.35 2.34 0.52
CA PRO A 155 35.11 3.57 -0.19
C PRO A 155 33.68 4.10 0.04
N PHE A 156 33.58 5.43 0.16
CA PHE A 156 32.28 6.10 0.19
C PHE A 156 31.69 6.14 -1.22
N MET A 157 30.46 5.66 -1.39
CA MET A 157 29.77 5.55 -2.67
C MET A 157 28.48 6.35 -2.65
N THR A 158 28.19 7.02 -3.76
CA THR A 158 26.94 7.76 -3.99
C THR A 158 26.19 7.17 -5.18
N TRP A 159 24.89 7.36 -5.24
CA TRP A 159 24.11 7.07 -6.44
C TRP A 159 24.55 8.01 -7.57
N HIS A 160 25.19 7.45 -8.59
CA HIS A 160 25.74 8.23 -9.72
C HIS A 160 24.76 8.31 -10.87
N GLU A 161 24.24 7.18 -11.31
CA GLU A 161 23.37 7.10 -12.49
C GLU A 161 22.27 6.07 -12.31
N VAL A 162 21.12 6.28 -12.97
CA VAL A 162 20.06 5.27 -13.12
C VAL A 162 19.77 5.03 -14.58
N GLN A 163 19.99 3.81 -15.03
CA GLN A 163 19.76 3.36 -16.39
C GLN A 163 18.48 2.54 -16.47
N LEU A 164 17.51 3.02 -17.26
CA LEU A 164 16.32 2.26 -17.58
C LEU A 164 16.61 1.33 -18.75
N LYS A 165 16.32 0.06 -18.57
CA LYS A 165 16.43 -0.98 -19.59
C LYS A 165 15.02 -1.52 -19.90
N GLY A 166 14.76 -1.75 -21.19
CA GLY A 166 13.49 -2.29 -21.69
C GLY A 166 12.65 -1.24 -22.41
N ASP A 167 11.63 -0.69 -21.78
CA ASP A 167 10.69 0.22 -22.46
C ASP A 167 11.14 1.69 -22.36
N SER A 168 11.28 2.34 -23.51
CA SER A 168 11.67 3.76 -23.63
C SER A 168 10.50 4.75 -23.42
N THR A 169 9.27 4.26 -23.24
CA THR A 169 8.09 5.12 -23.06
C THR A 169 8.00 5.73 -21.68
N LEU A 170 8.68 5.14 -20.68
CA LEU A 170 8.73 5.65 -19.32
C LEU A 170 9.77 6.76 -19.19
N SER A 171 9.39 7.86 -18.52
CA SER A 171 10.33 8.93 -18.21
C SER A 171 11.33 8.50 -17.13
N ALA A 172 12.63 8.54 -17.43
CA ALA A 172 13.68 8.25 -16.46
C ALA A 172 13.56 9.13 -15.20
N LYS A 173 13.22 10.42 -15.38
CA LYS A 173 13.01 11.35 -14.25
C LYS A 173 11.85 10.92 -13.35
N THR A 174 10.75 10.43 -13.92
CA THR A 174 9.60 9.92 -13.16
C THR A 174 9.99 8.68 -12.37
N VAL A 175 10.69 7.74 -12.99
CA VAL A 175 11.14 6.51 -12.31
C VAL A 175 12.10 6.84 -11.17
N LEU A 176 13.07 7.74 -11.38
CA LEU A 176 13.97 8.21 -10.31
C LEU A 176 13.20 8.75 -9.09
N ARG A 177 12.15 9.56 -9.32
CA ARG A 177 11.32 10.10 -8.25
C ARG A 177 10.52 9.01 -7.54
N MET A 178 9.95 8.06 -8.30
CA MET A 178 9.22 6.92 -7.73
C MET A 178 10.09 6.07 -6.82
N LEU A 179 11.36 5.90 -7.18
CA LEU A 179 12.33 5.13 -6.40
C LEU A 179 12.83 5.88 -5.17
N ASP A 180 12.69 7.19 -5.14
CA ASP A 180 13.28 8.06 -4.10
C ASP A 180 14.80 7.85 -3.99
N VAL A 181 15.47 7.84 -5.15
CA VAL A 181 16.93 7.72 -5.29
C VAL A 181 17.49 9.02 -5.88
N PRO A 182 17.79 10.03 -5.03
CA PRO A 182 18.41 11.26 -5.51
C PRO A 182 19.85 10.97 -5.95
N LEU A 183 20.18 11.35 -7.18
CA LEU A 183 21.56 11.25 -7.67
C LEU A 183 22.49 12.13 -6.82
N GLY A 184 23.70 11.63 -6.54
CA GLY A 184 24.67 12.26 -5.65
C GLY A 184 24.43 11.99 -4.15
N SER A 185 23.27 11.42 -3.76
CA SER A 185 23.04 11.01 -2.37
C SER A 185 23.83 9.74 -2.01
N PRO A 186 24.13 9.51 -0.73
CA PRO A 186 24.80 8.29 -0.28
C PRO A 186 24.06 7.03 -0.73
N PHE A 187 24.81 6.01 -1.11
CA PHE A 187 24.25 4.68 -1.37
C PHE A 187 23.51 4.16 -0.14
N SER A 188 22.40 3.46 -0.36
CA SER A 188 21.62 2.81 0.69
C SER A 188 21.17 1.44 0.22
N LEU A 189 21.56 0.40 0.95
CA LEU A 189 21.14 -0.99 0.69
C LEU A 189 19.62 -1.15 0.90
N GLN A 190 19.08 -0.51 1.92
CA GLN A 190 17.65 -0.52 2.18
C GLN A 190 16.86 0.06 0.99
N LYS A 191 17.32 1.18 0.42
CA LYS A 191 16.68 1.74 -0.78
C LYS A 191 16.73 0.77 -1.95
N LEU A 192 17.85 0.08 -2.15
CA LEU A 192 17.99 -0.94 -3.20
C LEU A 192 16.98 -2.10 -3.02
N GLU A 193 16.83 -2.61 -1.82
CA GLU A 193 15.87 -3.67 -1.50
C GLU A 193 14.41 -3.25 -1.70
N GLU A 194 14.09 -1.98 -1.48
CA GLU A 194 12.75 -1.41 -1.65
C GLU A 194 12.39 -1.11 -3.12
N ILE A 195 13.38 -1.00 -4.02
CA ILE A 195 13.15 -0.61 -5.42
C ILE A 195 12.14 -1.51 -6.11
N ASP A 196 12.34 -2.81 -6.06
CA ASP A 196 11.46 -3.77 -6.73
C ASP A 196 10.04 -3.74 -6.18
N LEU A 197 9.90 -3.53 -4.87
CA LEU A 197 8.59 -3.41 -4.23
C LEU A 197 7.87 -2.13 -4.66
N LYS A 198 8.56 -0.99 -4.67
CA LYS A 198 8.02 0.29 -5.13
C LYS A 198 7.54 0.21 -6.58
N LEU A 199 8.31 -0.40 -7.46
CA LEU A 199 7.96 -0.58 -8.86
C LEU A 199 6.76 -1.51 -9.06
N LYS A 200 6.72 -2.65 -8.36
CA LYS A 200 5.61 -3.61 -8.43
C LYS A 200 4.28 -3.07 -7.91
N GLN A 201 4.32 -2.01 -7.10
CA GLN A 201 3.11 -1.32 -6.63
C GLN A 201 2.49 -0.40 -7.68
N GLN A 202 3.22 -0.09 -8.77
CA GLN A 202 2.71 0.73 -9.85
C GLN A 202 1.97 -0.14 -10.87
N SER A 203 0.70 0.17 -11.13
CA SER A 203 -0.14 -0.62 -12.05
C SER A 203 0.30 -0.50 -13.51
N PHE A 204 0.98 0.58 -13.88
CA PHE A 204 1.42 0.87 -15.25
C PHE A 204 2.85 0.40 -15.54
N ILE A 205 3.47 -0.35 -14.61
CA ILE A 205 4.82 -0.89 -14.74
C ILE A 205 4.82 -2.39 -14.49
N GLU A 206 5.50 -3.13 -15.36
CA GLU A 206 5.91 -4.51 -15.15
C GLU A 206 7.42 -4.55 -14.92
N VAL A 207 7.85 -5.15 -13.84
CA VAL A 207 9.27 -5.41 -13.56
C VAL A 207 9.69 -6.67 -14.30
N ILE A 208 10.56 -6.52 -15.30
CA ILE A 208 11.04 -7.64 -16.14
C ILE A 208 11.93 -8.57 -15.32
N LYS A 209 12.85 -7.99 -14.55
CA LYS A 209 13.71 -8.68 -13.58
C LYS A 209 14.08 -7.71 -12.46
N PRO A 210 14.55 -8.22 -11.29
CA PRO A 210 15.00 -7.38 -10.19
C PRO A 210 16.05 -6.36 -10.62
N ALA A 211 16.07 -5.21 -9.93
CA ALA A 211 17.05 -4.17 -10.13
C ALA A 211 18.47 -4.69 -9.86
N GLU A 212 19.44 -4.19 -10.61
CA GLU A 212 20.87 -4.54 -10.51
C GLU A 212 21.68 -3.27 -10.27
N ILE A 213 22.85 -3.43 -9.65
CA ILE A 213 23.78 -2.32 -9.44
C ILE A 213 25.16 -2.68 -9.99
N SER A 214 25.91 -1.66 -10.41
CA SER A 214 27.35 -1.72 -10.64
C SER A 214 28.05 -0.66 -9.80
N PHE A 215 29.16 -1.04 -9.19
CA PHE A 215 30.04 -0.13 -8.45
C PHE A 215 31.16 0.33 -9.37
N GLU A 216 31.16 1.61 -9.69
CA GLU A 216 32.13 2.25 -10.57
C GLU A 216 32.96 3.27 -9.74
N LYS A 217 34.02 3.83 -10.34
CA LYS A 217 34.84 4.84 -9.64
C LYS A 217 34.05 6.11 -9.32
N GLU A 218 33.14 6.48 -10.19
CA GLU A 218 32.29 7.67 -10.08
C GLU A 218 31.13 7.48 -9.10
N GLY A 219 30.79 6.23 -8.75
CA GLY A 219 29.67 5.91 -7.84
C GLY A 219 28.91 4.67 -8.28
N VAL A 220 27.68 4.54 -7.78
CA VAL A 220 26.81 3.39 -8.01
C VAL A 220 25.89 3.66 -9.20
N ILE A 221 25.91 2.78 -10.19
CA ILE A 221 24.96 2.77 -11.32
C ILE A 221 23.86 1.78 -11.00
N LEU A 222 22.61 2.24 -11.04
CA LEU A 222 21.42 1.41 -10.85
C LEU A 222 20.80 1.06 -12.21
N PHE A 223 20.66 -0.23 -12.49
CA PHE A 223 19.97 -0.74 -13.68
C PHE A 223 18.55 -1.19 -13.28
N VAL A 224 17.55 -0.59 -13.93
CA VAL A 224 16.15 -0.89 -13.67
C VAL A 224 15.50 -1.44 -14.94
N TYR A 225 14.94 -2.64 -14.87
CA TYR A 225 14.41 -3.37 -16.01
C TYR A 225 12.88 -3.33 -16.01
N LEU A 226 12.32 -2.45 -16.81
CA LEU A 226 10.89 -2.12 -16.81
C LEU A 226 10.27 -2.30 -18.19
N LYS A 227 8.97 -2.61 -18.15
CA LYS A 227 8.08 -2.56 -19.31
C LYS A 227 6.80 -1.83 -18.91
N ALA A 228 6.33 -0.92 -19.77
CA ALA A 228 5.02 -0.31 -19.59
C ALA A 228 3.91 -1.37 -19.76
N THR A 229 2.93 -1.35 -18.88
CA THR A 229 1.77 -2.23 -18.97
C THR A 229 0.52 -1.42 -19.26
N LYS A 230 -0.44 -2.08 -19.90
CA LYS A 230 -1.79 -1.54 -20.07
C LYS A 230 -2.46 -1.44 -18.72
N SER A 231 -2.64 -0.23 -18.22
CA SER A 231 -3.22 0.06 -16.90
C SER A 231 -4.33 1.10 -16.94
N SER A 232 -4.47 1.77 -18.09
CA SER A 232 -5.68 2.53 -18.38
C SER A 232 -6.83 1.56 -18.59
N SER A 233 -8.02 1.94 -18.16
CA SER A 233 -9.18 1.07 -18.26
C SER A 233 -10.43 1.87 -18.63
N PHE A 234 -11.28 1.26 -19.43
CA PHE A 234 -12.60 1.76 -19.74
C PHE A 234 -13.62 0.66 -19.51
N ASN A 235 -14.71 1.04 -18.87
CA ASN A 235 -15.88 0.20 -18.73
C ASN A 235 -17.12 1.06 -18.95
N GLY A 236 -18.14 0.54 -19.64
CA GLY A 236 -19.34 1.32 -19.83
C GLY A 236 -20.47 0.53 -20.44
N ALA A 237 -21.64 0.88 -19.96
CA ALA A 237 -22.92 0.46 -20.53
C ALA A 237 -23.84 1.68 -20.56
N LEU A 238 -24.51 1.91 -21.66
CA LEU A 238 -25.50 2.97 -21.83
C LEU A 238 -26.84 2.34 -22.21
N GLY A 239 -27.90 2.89 -21.65
CA GLY A 239 -29.27 2.52 -21.94
C GLY A 239 -30.15 3.74 -22.06
N LEU A 240 -31.29 3.57 -22.70
CA LEU A 240 -32.34 4.59 -22.75
C LEU A 240 -33.53 4.04 -21.98
N GLN A 241 -34.03 4.81 -21.02
CA GLN A 241 -35.16 4.44 -20.18
C GLN A 241 -36.16 5.59 -20.10
N PRO A 242 -37.45 5.36 -20.30
CA PRO A 242 -38.46 6.35 -20.03
C PRO A 242 -38.50 6.74 -18.54
N ASP A 243 -38.54 8.01 -18.24
CA ASP A 243 -38.79 8.52 -16.91
C ASP A 243 -40.26 8.28 -16.53
N PRO A 244 -40.55 7.58 -15.41
CA PRO A 244 -41.92 7.23 -15.04
C PRO A 244 -42.82 8.45 -14.79
N VAL A 245 -42.22 9.59 -14.40
CA VAL A 245 -42.96 10.83 -14.04
C VAL A 245 -43.11 11.76 -15.25
N SER A 246 -41.99 12.04 -15.93
CA SER A 246 -41.99 13.00 -17.06
C SER A 246 -42.25 12.36 -18.40
N GLN A 247 -42.29 11.03 -18.50
CA GLN A 247 -42.38 10.19 -19.72
C GLN A 247 -41.31 10.52 -20.79
N ARG A 248 -40.32 11.33 -20.46
CA ARG A 248 -39.20 11.62 -21.37
C ARG A 248 -38.20 10.49 -21.34
N ILE A 249 -37.62 10.20 -22.48
CA ILE A 249 -36.51 9.24 -22.58
C ILE A 249 -35.29 9.84 -21.91
N GLY A 250 -34.83 9.20 -20.85
CA GLY A 250 -33.62 9.54 -20.11
C GLY A 250 -32.47 8.61 -20.43
N LEU A 251 -31.25 9.14 -20.47
CA LEU A 251 -30.04 8.35 -20.58
C LEU A 251 -29.72 7.74 -19.22
N THR A 252 -29.57 6.41 -19.19
CA THR A 252 -29.11 5.64 -18.04
C THR A 252 -27.82 4.92 -18.38
N GLY A 253 -27.06 4.50 -17.40
CA GLY A 253 -25.83 3.76 -17.62
C GLY A 253 -24.77 3.97 -16.56
N ASP A 254 -23.62 3.35 -16.79
CA ASP A 254 -22.41 3.47 -16.01
C ASP A 254 -21.21 3.60 -16.97
N LEU A 255 -20.44 4.65 -16.84
CA LEU A 255 -19.21 4.89 -17.61
C LEU A 255 -18.06 5.09 -16.64
N GLN A 256 -17.02 4.30 -16.77
CA GLN A 256 -15.82 4.37 -15.96
C GLN A 256 -14.60 4.42 -16.88
N LEU A 257 -13.86 5.51 -16.81
CA LEU A 257 -12.61 5.68 -17.52
C LEU A 257 -11.50 5.94 -16.49
N ARG A 258 -10.44 5.16 -16.56
CA ARG A 258 -9.20 5.40 -15.81
C ARG A 258 -8.05 5.54 -16.79
N LEU A 259 -7.37 6.65 -16.75
CA LEU A 259 -6.13 6.88 -17.49
C LEU A 259 -4.97 6.91 -16.51
N MET A 260 -3.96 6.09 -16.78
CA MET A 260 -2.75 5.96 -15.95
C MET A 260 -1.52 6.31 -16.75
N ASN A 261 -0.71 7.22 -16.25
CA ASN A 261 0.58 7.59 -16.84
C ASN A 261 0.50 8.03 -18.32
N SER A 262 -0.61 8.61 -18.75
CA SER A 262 -0.83 9.05 -20.13
C SER A 262 0.11 10.19 -20.52
N LEU A 263 0.48 11.05 -19.57
CA LEU A 263 1.46 12.13 -19.71
C LEU A 263 2.89 11.69 -19.35
N ARG A 264 3.12 10.39 -19.05
CA ARG A 264 4.42 9.80 -18.66
C ARG A 264 5.00 10.36 -17.35
N ARG A 265 4.14 10.82 -16.43
CA ARG A 265 4.51 11.45 -15.15
C ARG A 265 3.89 10.76 -13.94
N ALA A 266 3.44 9.51 -14.13
CA ALA A 266 2.75 8.69 -13.13
C ALA A 266 1.41 9.29 -12.65
N GLU A 267 0.82 10.19 -13.42
CA GLU A 267 -0.48 10.79 -13.13
C GLU A 267 -1.61 9.78 -13.35
N GLN A 268 -2.72 10.03 -12.67
CA GLN A 268 -3.96 9.26 -12.78
C GLN A 268 -5.14 10.20 -12.98
N LEU A 269 -5.96 9.91 -13.98
CA LEU A 269 -7.27 10.51 -14.18
C LEU A 269 -8.33 9.43 -14.10
N ASP A 270 -9.24 9.57 -13.14
CA ASP A 270 -10.44 8.75 -13.03
C ASP A 270 -11.66 9.61 -13.40
N PHE A 271 -12.47 9.11 -14.31
CA PHE A 271 -13.77 9.66 -14.65
C PHE A 271 -14.80 8.55 -14.48
N ASN A 272 -15.76 8.76 -13.59
CA ASN A 272 -16.84 7.81 -13.34
C ASN A 272 -18.17 8.55 -13.40
N TRP A 273 -19.03 8.14 -14.32
CA TRP A 273 -20.38 8.65 -14.42
C TRP A 273 -21.37 7.50 -14.32
N ARG A 274 -22.43 7.69 -13.53
CA ARG A 274 -23.46 6.70 -13.31
C ARG A 274 -24.83 7.35 -13.30
N SER A 275 -25.78 6.73 -13.99
CA SER A 275 -27.19 7.09 -13.96
C SER A 275 -28.03 5.81 -13.94
N ILE A 276 -28.37 5.33 -12.75
CA ILE A 276 -29.11 4.06 -12.57
C ILE A 276 -30.60 4.27 -12.81
N LYS A 277 -31.12 5.46 -12.50
CA LYS A 277 -32.50 5.85 -12.71
C LYS A 277 -32.54 7.14 -13.50
N PRO A 278 -33.57 7.35 -14.35
CA PRO A 278 -33.77 8.64 -15.00
C PRO A 278 -33.73 9.78 -13.98
N ALA A 279 -33.11 10.89 -14.35
CA ALA A 279 -32.91 12.08 -13.52
C ALA A 279 -32.03 11.93 -12.26
N THR A 280 -31.54 10.72 -11.92
CA THR A 280 -30.58 10.50 -10.84
C THR A 280 -29.20 10.23 -11.42
N GLN A 281 -28.27 11.14 -11.20
CA GLN A 281 -26.95 11.11 -11.81
C GLN A 281 -25.85 11.31 -10.77
N TRP A 282 -24.78 10.54 -10.94
CA TRP A 282 -23.56 10.67 -10.16
C TRP A 282 -22.35 10.79 -11.09
N LEU A 283 -21.54 11.79 -10.88
CA LEU A 283 -20.28 11.99 -11.58
C LEU A 283 -19.17 12.14 -10.56
N ASN A 284 -18.06 11.46 -10.76
CA ASN A 284 -16.84 11.66 -9.99
C ASN A 284 -15.65 11.73 -10.93
N VAL A 285 -14.95 12.85 -10.89
CA VAL A 285 -13.71 13.09 -11.63
C VAL A 285 -12.60 13.30 -10.61
N ARG A 286 -11.53 12.52 -10.71
CA ARG A 286 -10.35 12.68 -9.88
C ARG A 286 -9.12 12.76 -10.75
N PHE A 287 -8.26 13.73 -10.48
CA PHE A 287 -6.95 13.86 -11.07
C PHE A 287 -5.89 13.86 -9.97
N SER A 288 -4.96 12.93 -10.04
CA SER A 288 -3.84 12.80 -9.12
C SER A 288 -2.52 12.94 -9.87
N TYR A 289 -1.70 13.85 -9.42
CA TYR A 289 -0.38 14.12 -9.99
C TYR A 289 0.67 13.98 -8.89
N PRO A 290 1.44 12.87 -8.82
CA PRO A 290 2.21 12.52 -7.63
C PRO A 290 3.52 13.31 -7.46
N TYR A 291 4.08 13.91 -8.53
CA TYR A 291 5.44 14.47 -8.52
C TYR A 291 5.48 15.91 -9.07
N LEU A 292 4.83 16.85 -8.36
CA LEU A 292 4.88 18.27 -8.69
C LEU A 292 6.33 18.79 -8.66
N PHE A 293 6.70 19.59 -9.63
CA PHE A 293 8.04 20.22 -9.72
C PHE A 293 9.20 19.22 -9.59
N ASN A 294 8.99 17.96 -9.97
CA ASN A 294 9.95 16.86 -9.77
C ASN A 294 10.36 16.63 -8.31
N THR A 295 9.46 16.85 -7.37
CA THR A 295 9.63 16.56 -5.95
C THR A 295 8.72 15.39 -5.53
N LEU A 296 8.77 14.99 -4.25
CA LEU A 296 7.83 14.03 -3.65
C LEU A 296 6.48 14.67 -3.28
N LEU A 297 6.32 15.96 -3.60
CA LEU A 297 5.06 16.67 -3.45
C LEU A 297 4.16 16.36 -4.64
N GLY A 298 2.88 16.12 -4.38
CA GLY A 298 1.88 15.87 -5.41
C GLY A 298 0.61 16.68 -5.20
N ALA A 299 -0.26 16.68 -6.22
CA ALA A 299 -1.61 17.26 -6.16
C ALA A 299 -2.66 16.18 -6.35
N ASP A 300 -3.78 16.30 -5.65
CA ASP A 300 -4.97 15.45 -5.78
C ASP A 300 -6.18 16.38 -5.89
N LEU A 301 -6.85 16.31 -7.04
CA LEU A 301 -8.03 17.13 -7.34
C LEU A 301 -9.20 16.17 -7.51
N ARG A 302 -10.32 16.46 -6.85
CA ARG A 302 -11.54 15.68 -7.00
C ARG A 302 -12.74 16.59 -7.18
N PHE A 303 -13.57 16.24 -8.14
CA PHE A 303 -14.86 16.87 -8.38
C PHE A 303 -15.94 15.79 -8.37
N GLN A 304 -17.02 16.03 -7.65
CA GLN A 304 -18.17 15.14 -7.59
C GLN A 304 -19.45 15.94 -7.80
N LEU A 305 -20.34 15.37 -8.60
CA LEU A 305 -21.70 15.84 -8.78
C LEU A 305 -22.65 14.70 -8.45
N TYR A 306 -23.61 14.96 -7.60
CA TYR A 306 -24.71 14.03 -7.32
C TYR A 306 -26.03 14.75 -7.45
N LYS A 307 -26.83 14.33 -8.42
CA LYS A 307 -28.21 14.78 -8.60
C LYS A 307 -29.13 13.65 -8.25
N ARG A 308 -30.02 13.84 -7.29
CA ARG A 308 -31.05 12.87 -6.94
C ARG A 308 -32.39 13.38 -7.45
N ASP A 309 -32.84 12.82 -8.58
CA ASP A 309 -34.10 13.17 -9.26
C ASP A 309 -34.39 14.69 -9.24
N SER A 310 -35.59 15.09 -8.84
CA SER A 310 -35.98 16.51 -8.61
C SER A 310 -35.77 16.98 -7.16
N THR A 311 -35.07 16.19 -6.31
CA THR A 311 -34.98 16.45 -4.88
C THR A 311 -33.86 17.45 -4.58
N PHE A 312 -32.61 17.13 -4.97
CA PHE A 312 -31.47 18.02 -4.74
C PHE A 312 -30.30 17.73 -5.71
N LEU A 313 -29.45 18.75 -5.84
CA LEU A 313 -28.17 18.68 -6.54
C LEU A 313 -27.06 19.01 -5.57
N GLU A 314 -26.08 18.11 -5.45
CA GLU A 314 -24.88 18.27 -4.65
C GLU A 314 -23.63 18.35 -5.54
N LEU A 315 -22.80 19.36 -5.30
CA LEU A 315 -21.48 19.52 -5.92
C LEU A 315 -20.43 19.49 -4.81
N LYS A 316 -19.38 18.70 -4.99
CA LYS A 316 -18.23 18.65 -4.09
C LYS A 316 -16.95 18.84 -4.89
N SER A 317 -16.08 19.72 -4.43
CA SER A 317 -14.75 19.93 -4.97
C SER A 317 -13.73 19.78 -3.86
N GLN A 318 -12.70 18.99 -4.09
CA GLN A 318 -11.59 18.78 -3.15
C GLN A 318 -10.28 19.10 -3.84
N LEU A 319 -9.50 19.96 -3.21
CA LEU A 319 -8.14 20.27 -3.58
C LEU A 319 -7.21 19.67 -2.52
N GLY A 320 -6.23 18.89 -2.92
CA GLY A 320 -5.29 18.25 -2.01
C GLY A 320 -3.84 18.45 -2.44
N LEU A 321 -2.99 18.77 -1.49
CA LEU A 321 -1.55 18.61 -1.60
C LEU A 321 -1.15 17.35 -0.87
N GLN A 322 -0.29 16.54 -1.46
CA GLN A 322 0.15 15.27 -0.90
C GLN A 322 1.67 15.19 -0.90
N TYR A 323 2.24 14.58 0.13
CA TYR A 323 3.66 14.34 0.24
C TYR A 323 3.92 12.88 0.57
N SER A 324 4.72 12.21 -0.28
CA SER A 324 5.11 10.81 -0.10
C SER A 324 6.41 10.74 0.69
N PHE A 325 6.42 10.00 1.81
CA PHE A 325 7.62 9.78 2.61
C PHE A 325 7.75 8.31 3.01
N ALA A 326 8.97 7.87 3.32
CA ALA A 326 9.27 6.52 3.80
C ALA A 326 8.57 5.41 3.01
N SER A 327 8.60 5.48 1.67
CA SER A 327 8.20 4.45 0.68
C SER A 327 6.73 4.01 0.72
N HIS A 328 6.07 4.04 1.87
CA HIS A 328 4.72 3.50 2.07
C HIS A 328 3.72 4.51 2.61
N TRP A 329 4.18 5.66 3.05
CA TRP A 329 3.38 6.68 3.68
C TRP A 329 3.12 7.87 2.77
N LEU A 330 1.89 8.35 2.80
CA LEU A 330 1.47 9.55 2.10
C LEU A 330 0.68 10.41 3.08
N VAL A 331 1.10 11.64 3.31
CA VAL A 331 0.31 12.64 4.04
C VAL A 331 -0.37 13.58 3.06
N LYS A 332 -1.53 14.08 3.43
CA LYS A 332 -2.33 15.00 2.63
C LYS A 332 -2.79 16.19 3.46
N ALA A 333 -2.74 17.38 2.87
CA ALA A 333 -3.47 18.54 3.32
C ALA A 333 -4.55 18.84 2.28
N MET A 334 -5.80 19.01 2.71
CA MET A 334 -6.95 19.04 1.82
C MET A 334 -7.86 20.23 2.14
N TYR A 335 -8.42 20.82 1.10
CA TYR A 335 -9.53 21.75 1.20
C TYR A 335 -10.72 21.17 0.45
N ASN A 336 -11.86 21.07 1.12
CA ASN A 336 -13.09 20.52 0.60
C ASN A 336 -14.18 21.60 0.60
N PHE A 337 -14.71 21.89 -0.57
CA PHE A 337 -15.86 22.74 -0.75
C PHE A 337 -17.04 21.92 -1.26
N SER A 338 -18.20 22.06 -0.63
CA SER A 338 -19.43 21.42 -1.11
C SER A 338 -20.61 22.39 -1.09
N SER A 339 -21.46 22.25 -2.09
CA SER A 339 -22.73 22.97 -2.20
C SER A 339 -23.83 21.98 -2.51
N SER A 340 -24.89 21.99 -1.74
CA SER A 340 -26.08 21.18 -1.97
C SER A 340 -27.29 22.11 -2.09
N ASN A 341 -28.01 22.02 -3.21
CA ASN A 341 -29.17 22.87 -3.49
C ASN A 341 -30.41 21.99 -3.58
N ARG A 342 -31.44 22.32 -2.78
CA ARG A 342 -32.76 21.72 -2.89
C ARG A 342 -33.40 22.19 -4.20
N LEU A 343 -34.02 21.31 -4.95
CA LEU A 343 -34.58 21.56 -6.28
C LEU A 343 -36.10 21.78 -6.27
N TYR A 344 -36.77 21.68 -5.12
CA TYR A 344 -38.19 21.87 -4.96
C TYR A 344 -38.50 22.98 -3.93
N ALA A 345 -39.71 23.58 -4.01
CA ALA A 345 -40.14 24.61 -3.08
C ALA A 345 -40.34 24.04 -1.67
N ALA A 346 -40.14 24.87 -0.64
CA ALA A 346 -40.38 24.46 0.75
C ALA A 346 -41.87 24.06 0.91
N GLY A 347 -42.09 22.89 1.53
CA GLY A 347 -43.43 22.36 1.78
C GLY A 347 -44.09 21.59 0.62
N SER A 348 -43.52 21.59 -0.57
CA SER A 348 -44.15 20.95 -1.75
C SER A 348 -43.90 19.44 -1.89
N ASN A 349 -43.03 18.85 -1.10
CA ASN A 349 -42.71 17.43 -1.21
C ASN A 349 -42.59 16.74 0.16
N ALA A 350 -43.66 16.03 0.54
CA ALA A 350 -43.73 15.29 1.79
C ALA A 350 -42.77 14.07 1.85
N GLN A 351 -42.27 13.62 0.71
CA GLN A 351 -41.45 12.39 0.62
C GLN A 351 -40.01 12.59 1.17
N PHE A 352 -39.48 13.84 1.16
CA PHE A 352 -38.16 14.15 1.68
C PHE A 352 -38.17 15.47 2.49
N PRO A 353 -38.81 15.51 3.68
CA PRO A 353 -39.01 16.72 4.43
C PRO A 353 -37.72 17.36 4.97
N ASN A 354 -36.63 16.59 5.07
CA ASN A 354 -35.40 17.03 5.72
C ASN A 354 -34.22 17.19 4.72
N VAL A 355 -34.44 17.96 3.65
CA VAL A 355 -33.39 18.37 2.69
C VAL A 355 -33.21 19.88 2.74
N ALA A 356 -31.99 20.36 2.90
CA ALA A 356 -31.68 21.78 2.96
C ALA A 356 -30.71 22.19 1.83
N SER A 357 -30.83 23.48 1.41
CA SER A 357 -29.78 24.10 0.62
C SER A 357 -28.66 24.56 1.55
N LEU A 358 -27.42 24.17 1.26
CA LEU A 358 -26.28 24.43 2.14
C LEU A 358 -24.97 24.54 1.38
N ARG A 359 -24.02 25.24 1.98
CA ARG A 359 -22.61 25.30 1.55
C ARG A 359 -21.73 24.91 2.71
N ASN A 360 -20.68 24.12 2.41
CA ASN A 360 -19.75 23.65 3.41
C ASN A 360 -18.31 23.84 2.90
N SER A 361 -17.46 24.42 3.73
CA SER A 361 -16.03 24.64 3.46
C SER A 361 -15.23 24.03 4.60
N MET A 362 -14.38 23.04 4.31
CA MET A 362 -13.65 22.28 5.31
C MET A 362 -12.18 22.14 4.94
N TYR A 363 -11.32 22.28 5.93
CA TYR A 363 -9.91 21.94 5.85
C TYR A 363 -9.71 20.55 6.44
N GLY A 364 -8.84 19.77 5.84
CA GLY A 364 -8.59 18.40 6.26
C GLY A 364 -7.14 17.99 6.19
N LEU A 365 -6.81 17.02 7.01
CA LEU A 365 -5.55 16.30 6.97
C LEU A 365 -5.83 14.82 6.76
N GLY A 366 -4.93 14.16 6.05
CA GLY A 366 -5.02 12.74 5.79
C GLY A 366 -3.67 12.07 5.86
N ILE A 367 -3.69 10.80 6.22
CA ILE A 367 -2.53 9.92 6.20
C ILE A 367 -2.94 8.60 5.55
N ASN A 368 -2.12 8.16 4.60
CA ASN A 368 -2.31 6.88 3.92
C ASN A 368 -1.06 6.03 4.12
N TYR A 369 -1.24 4.76 4.40
CA TYR A 369 -0.20 3.74 4.38
C TYR A 369 -0.56 2.65 3.40
N ARG A 370 0.39 2.28 2.53
CA ARG A 370 0.17 1.25 1.52
C ARG A 370 1.38 0.35 1.39
N LYS A 371 1.22 -0.88 1.85
CA LYS A 371 2.22 -1.94 1.68
C LYS A 371 1.52 -3.24 1.33
N ILE A 372 1.44 -3.57 0.04
CA ILE A 372 0.83 -4.79 -0.50
C ILE A 372 1.77 -5.43 -1.52
N ASP A 373 1.65 -6.73 -1.72
CA ASP A 373 2.50 -7.49 -2.64
C ASP A 373 2.06 -7.37 -4.11
N TYR A 374 0.77 -7.30 -4.39
CA TYR A 374 0.24 -7.18 -5.75
C TYR A 374 -1.15 -6.52 -5.76
N LEU A 375 -1.35 -5.48 -6.59
CA LEU A 375 -2.54 -4.63 -6.50
C LEU A 375 -3.86 -5.29 -6.89
N PRO A 376 -3.99 -6.00 -8.04
CA PRO A 376 -5.30 -6.53 -8.43
C PRO A 376 -5.82 -7.59 -7.47
N ASN A 377 -4.96 -8.43 -6.90
CA ASN A 377 -5.35 -9.54 -6.04
C ASN A 377 -4.29 -9.80 -4.94
N PRO A 378 -4.24 -8.93 -3.91
CA PRO A 378 -3.22 -9.03 -2.86
C PRO A 378 -3.31 -10.32 -2.07
N ARG A 379 -2.15 -10.91 -1.75
CA ARG A 379 -2.03 -12.03 -0.83
C ARG A 379 -1.61 -11.60 0.57
N LYS A 380 -0.78 -10.56 0.63
CA LYS A 380 -0.21 -10.06 1.89
C LYS A 380 -0.12 -8.55 1.86
N GLY A 381 -0.41 -7.94 2.99
CA GLY A 381 -0.13 -6.52 3.19
C GLY A 381 -1.23 -5.77 3.91
N LEU A 382 -1.05 -4.47 3.97
CA LEU A 382 -1.90 -3.55 4.71
C LEU A 382 -2.11 -2.28 3.89
N LEU A 383 -3.37 -1.84 3.85
CA LEU A 383 -3.79 -0.51 3.39
C LEU A 383 -4.44 0.20 4.58
N LEU A 384 -4.04 1.42 4.85
CA LEU A 384 -4.64 2.27 5.88
C LEU A 384 -4.90 3.64 5.28
N ASN A 385 -6.09 4.18 5.53
CA ASN A 385 -6.45 5.55 5.20
C ASN A 385 -7.14 6.19 6.39
N VAL A 386 -6.66 7.34 6.82
CA VAL A 386 -7.27 8.16 7.88
C VAL A 386 -7.40 9.58 7.36
N GLU A 387 -8.58 10.14 7.40
CA GLU A 387 -8.84 11.52 6.99
C GLU A 387 -9.72 12.21 8.04
N GLY A 388 -9.34 13.41 8.41
CA GLY A 388 -10.11 14.27 9.31
C GLY A 388 -10.33 15.65 8.67
N PHE A 389 -11.54 16.17 8.78
CA PHE A 389 -11.92 17.48 8.27
C PHE A 389 -12.66 18.28 9.34
N VAL A 390 -12.39 19.57 9.38
CA VAL A 390 -13.13 20.54 10.18
C VAL A 390 -13.39 21.79 9.36
N GLY A 391 -14.54 22.42 9.56
CA GLY A 391 -14.87 23.60 8.80
C GLY A 391 -16.20 24.22 9.17
N GLN A 392 -16.67 25.09 8.30
CA GLN A 392 -17.91 25.82 8.49
C GLN A 392 -18.95 25.44 7.45
N ARG A 393 -20.16 25.26 7.90
CA ARG A 393 -21.35 25.03 7.08
C ARG A 393 -22.31 26.21 7.21
N LYS A 394 -22.78 26.69 6.07
CA LYS A 394 -23.85 27.69 5.97
C LYS A 394 -25.11 27.01 5.44
N VAL A 395 -26.21 27.09 6.17
CA VAL A 395 -27.53 26.68 5.71
C VAL A 395 -28.18 27.88 5.01
N LEU A 396 -28.55 27.70 3.74
CA LEU A 396 -29.09 28.75 2.86
C LEU A 396 -30.63 28.81 2.97
N SER A 397 -31.17 28.68 4.17
CA SER A 397 -32.58 28.88 4.47
C SER A 397 -32.81 30.30 5.02
N ASP A 398 -34.02 30.61 5.41
CA ASP A 398 -34.43 31.94 5.88
C ASP A 398 -33.59 32.53 7.03
N SER A 399 -32.87 31.69 7.77
CA SER A 399 -31.99 32.11 8.89
C SER A 399 -30.51 32.27 8.54
N ASN A 400 -30.05 31.87 7.36
CA ASN A 400 -28.63 31.92 6.96
C ASN A 400 -27.66 31.45 8.07
N SER A 401 -28.02 30.40 8.83
CA SER A 401 -27.26 29.94 9.99
C SER A 401 -25.90 29.36 9.60
N VAL A 402 -24.88 29.77 10.34
CA VAL A 402 -23.51 29.21 10.20
C VAL A 402 -23.21 28.30 11.37
N SER A 403 -22.64 27.13 11.12
CA SER A 403 -22.27 26.19 12.17
C SER A 403 -20.94 25.49 11.85
N THR A 404 -20.23 25.10 12.90
CA THR A 404 -19.03 24.28 12.76
C THR A 404 -19.42 22.84 12.47
N THR A 405 -18.68 22.21 11.56
CA THR A 405 -18.86 20.79 11.17
C THR A 405 -17.53 20.06 11.18
N ALA A 406 -17.58 18.76 11.46
CA ALA A 406 -16.42 17.89 11.41
C ALA A 406 -16.75 16.58 10.70
N LYS A 407 -15.75 16.01 10.01
CA LYS A 407 -15.81 14.69 9.37
C LYS A 407 -14.59 13.89 9.73
N VAL A 408 -14.79 12.61 9.99
CA VAL A 408 -13.71 11.64 10.16
C VAL A 408 -14.02 10.46 9.25
N ALA A 409 -13.00 10.03 8.51
CA ALA A 409 -13.04 8.81 7.72
C ALA A 409 -11.81 7.96 8.06
N PHE A 410 -12.04 6.69 8.30
CA PHE A 410 -11.02 5.70 8.58
C PHE A 410 -11.28 4.46 7.73
N SER A 411 -10.26 3.91 7.09
CA SER A 411 -10.34 2.59 6.48
C SER A 411 -9.04 1.83 6.67
N LEU A 412 -9.16 0.56 7.02
CA LEU A 412 -8.07 -0.39 7.15
C LEU A 412 -8.44 -1.63 6.37
N GLU A 413 -7.52 -2.08 5.50
CA GLU A 413 -7.68 -3.33 4.77
C GLU A 413 -6.42 -4.17 4.90
N GLN A 414 -6.57 -5.39 5.39
CA GLN A 414 -5.47 -6.29 5.68
C GLN A 414 -5.63 -7.61 4.92
N PHE A 415 -4.52 -8.07 4.35
CA PHE A 415 -4.42 -9.35 3.65
C PHE A 415 -3.44 -10.25 4.38
N ILE A 416 -3.91 -11.43 4.82
CA ILE A 416 -3.14 -12.40 5.59
C ILE A 416 -3.10 -13.71 4.81
N PRO A 417 -1.92 -14.17 4.35
CA PRO A 417 -1.80 -15.47 3.70
C PRO A 417 -1.99 -16.59 4.73
N LEU A 418 -3.05 -17.38 4.59
CA LEU A 418 -3.30 -18.57 5.43
C LEU A 418 -2.53 -19.79 4.90
N HIS A 419 -2.47 -19.96 3.59
CA HIS A 419 -1.77 -21.03 2.91
C HIS A 419 -1.39 -20.59 1.48
N ARG A 420 -0.78 -21.47 0.65
CA ARG A 420 -0.29 -21.14 -0.71
C ARG A 420 -1.29 -20.36 -1.57
N ARG A 421 -2.58 -20.71 -1.54
CA ARG A 421 -3.64 -20.09 -2.33
C ARG A 421 -4.75 -19.48 -1.48
N TRP A 422 -4.75 -19.65 -0.17
CA TRP A 422 -5.75 -19.13 0.73
C TRP A 422 -5.31 -17.82 1.35
N VAL A 423 -6.19 -16.83 1.30
CA VAL A 423 -5.96 -15.48 1.84
C VAL A 423 -7.17 -15.09 2.67
N PHE A 424 -6.92 -14.64 3.89
CA PHE A 424 -7.91 -13.94 4.68
C PHE A 424 -7.81 -12.44 4.40
N ARG A 425 -8.94 -11.82 4.03
CA ARG A 425 -9.07 -10.37 3.87
C ARG A 425 -9.98 -9.85 4.96
N TYR A 426 -9.51 -8.85 5.67
CA TYR A 426 -10.30 -8.07 6.61
C TYR A 426 -10.30 -6.62 6.18
N GLN A 427 -11.48 -5.99 6.16
CA GLN A 427 -11.63 -4.56 5.92
C GLN A 427 -12.52 -3.96 6.99
N LEU A 428 -12.04 -2.88 7.62
CA LEU A 428 -12.81 -2.01 8.50
C LEU A 428 -12.91 -0.63 7.88
N SER A 429 -14.11 -0.08 7.78
CA SER A 429 -14.34 1.31 7.42
C SER A 429 -15.21 2.00 8.45
N PHE A 430 -14.84 3.22 8.81
CA PHE A 430 -15.58 4.07 9.73
C PHE A 430 -15.72 5.46 9.12
N ASP A 431 -16.94 5.98 9.07
CA ASP A 431 -17.25 7.32 8.61
C ASP A 431 -18.17 7.99 9.64
N SER A 432 -17.85 9.21 10.03
CA SER A 432 -18.68 10.01 10.93
C SER A 432 -18.72 11.46 10.47
N TYR A 433 -19.91 12.04 10.51
CA TYR A 433 -20.17 13.44 10.24
C TYR A 433 -20.85 14.07 11.45
N TYR A 434 -20.28 15.16 11.93
CA TYR A 434 -20.79 15.93 13.04
C TYR A 434 -21.24 17.33 12.59
N ALA A 435 -22.45 17.71 12.96
CA ALA A 435 -22.99 19.06 12.86
C ALA A 435 -24.10 19.22 13.92
N PRO A 436 -24.45 20.47 14.37
CA PRO A 436 -25.54 20.69 15.34
C PRO A 436 -26.89 20.16 14.87
N THR A 437 -27.16 20.23 13.58
CA THR A 437 -28.34 19.66 12.90
C THR A 437 -27.85 19.03 11.61
N ILE A 438 -28.27 17.82 11.29
CA ILE A 438 -27.85 17.12 10.07
C ILE A 438 -29.07 16.95 9.16
N PHE A 439 -28.90 17.21 7.87
CA PHE A 439 -29.94 17.02 6.87
C PHE A 439 -29.72 15.74 6.08
N SER A 440 -30.78 15.16 5.53
CA SER A 440 -30.71 13.87 4.80
C SER A 440 -29.76 13.88 3.61
N ASN A 441 -29.57 15.05 2.96
CA ASN A 441 -28.60 15.23 1.88
C ASN A 441 -27.14 15.33 2.35
N GLU A 442 -26.88 15.42 3.66
CA GLU A 442 -25.52 15.38 4.24
C GLU A 442 -25.10 13.98 4.68
N CYS A 443 -26.04 13.02 4.76
CA CYS A 443 -25.78 11.67 5.21
C CYS A 443 -24.89 10.88 4.25
N TYR A 444 -24.10 9.97 4.82
CA TYR A 444 -23.46 8.92 4.06
C TYR A 444 -24.49 7.92 3.53
N ARG A 445 -24.32 7.51 2.28
CA ARG A 445 -25.13 6.47 1.63
C ARG A 445 -24.33 5.20 1.54
N PHE A 446 -24.92 4.08 1.90
CA PHE A 446 -24.26 2.79 1.82
C PHE A 446 -25.27 1.66 1.52
N GLY A 447 -24.76 0.52 1.13
CA GLY A 447 -25.47 -0.63 0.55
C GLY A 447 -24.89 -0.95 -0.82
N GLY A 448 -24.97 -2.19 -1.26
CA GLY A 448 -24.49 -2.66 -2.55
C GLY A 448 -23.07 -3.25 -2.52
N LEU A 449 -22.53 -3.49 -3.70
CA LEU A 449 -21.30 -4.28 -3.93
C LEU A 449 -20.07 -3.75 -3.15
N ASN A 450 -19.92 -2.44 -3.08
CA ASN A 450 -18.72 -1.79 -2.58
C ASN A 450 -18.79 -1.39 -1.09
N SER A 451 -19.91 -1.62 -0.41
CA SER A 451 -20.07 -1.20 0.98
C SER A 451 -20.71 -2.26 1.87
N GLN A 452 -21.99 -2.59 1.66
CA GLN A 452 -22.72 -3.62 2.41
C GLN A 452 -23.40 -4.56 1.41
N ARG A 453 -22.77 -5.68 1.12
CA ARG A 453 -23.29 -6.68 0.16
C ARG A 453 -24.54 -7.36 0.72
N GLY A 454 -25.41 -7.83 -0.19
CA GLY A 454 -26.72 -8.40 0.15
C GLY A 454 -27.85 -7.37 0.17
N PHE A 455 -27.55 -6.08 -0.05
CA PHE A 455 -28.53 -4.99 -0.13
C PHE A 455 -28.44 -4.24 -1.46
N ASN A 456 -29.48 -3.50 -1.80
CA ASN A 456 -29.44 -2.62 -2.97
C ASN A 456 -28.41 -1.49 -2.78
N GLU A 457 -27.96 -0.91 -3.89
CA GLU A 457 -27.09 0.27 -3.85
C GLU A 457 -27.79 1.43 -3.13
N GLU A 458 -27.05 2.14 -2.25
CA GLU A 458 -27.54 3.28 -1.47
C GLU A 458 -28.79 3.00 -0.62
N ASN A 459 -28.96 1.78 -0.15
CA ASN A 459 -30.15 1.36 0.63
C ASN A 459 -30.29 2.08 1.97
N PHE A 460 -29.17 2.50 2.56
CA PHE A 460 -29.10 3.08 3.89
C PHE A 460 -28.55 4.50 3.87
N LEU A 461 -29.05 5.33 4.82
CA LEU A 461 -28.53 6.65 5.15
C LEU A 461 -28.00 6.64 6.58
N SER A 462 -26.82 7.20 6.81
CA SER A 462 -26.20 7.28 8.13
C SER A 462 -25.47 8.59 8.34
N THR A 463 -25.41 9.05 9.57
CA THR A 463 -24.54 10.14 10.02
C THR A 463 -23.21 9.60 10.53
N THR A 464 -23.25 8.42 11.14
CA THR A 464 -22.07 7.64 11.56
C THR A 464 -22.28 6.19 11.17
N LYS A 465 -21.23 5.54 10.66
CA LYS A 465 -21.24 4.10 10.37
C LYS A 465 -19.88 3.47 10.57
N SER A 466 -19.89 2.21 10.97
CA SER A 466 -18.73 1.32 10.99
C SER A 466 -19.07 0.03 10.26
N THR A 467 -18.34 -0.27 9.21
CA THR A 467 -18.53 -1.48 8.39
C THR A 467 -17.33 -2.38 8.51
N ASN A 468 -17.57 -3.62 8.89
CA ASN A 468 -16.60 -4.69 8.93
C ASN A 468 -16.89 -5.68 7.82
N GLN A 469 -15.87 -6.06 7.06
CA GLN A 469 -15.98 -7.03 5.98
C GLN A 469 -14.90 -8.09 6.16
N TRP A 470 -15.30 -9.35 6.16
CA TRP A 470 -14.43 -10.51 6.24
C TRP A 470 -14.57 -11.34 4.98
N GLU A 471 -13.46 -11.77 4.40
CA GLU A 471 -13.45 -12.66 3.26
C GLU A 471 -12.41 -13.76 3.43
N ILE A 472 -12.78 -14.98 3.08
CA ILE A 472 -11.85 -16.08 2.86
C ILE A 472 -11.78 -16.29 1.36
N ARG A 473 -10.61 -15.99 0.78
CA ARG A 473 -10.35 -16.04 -0.66
C ARG A 473 -9.51 -17.24 -1.04
N TYR A 474 -9.89 -17.92 -2.08
CA TYR A 474 -9.06 -18.91 -2.74
C TYR A 474 -8.58 -18.36 -4.09
N LEU A 475 -7.28 -18.20 -4.25
CA LEU A 475 -6.67 -17.65 -5.44
C LEU A 475 -6.56 -18.74 -6.51
N LEU A 476 -7.30 -18.58 -7.60
CA LEU A 476 -7.25 -19.46 -8.77
C LEU A 476 -5.95 -19.21 -9.55
N ASP A 477 -5.67 -17.95 -9.79
CA ASP A 477 -4.46 -17.46 -10.44
C ASP A 477 -4.08 -16.06 -9.88
N ARG A 478 -3.17 -15.34 -10.56
CA ARG A 478 -2.70 -14.03 -10.13
C ARG A 478 -3.80 -12.97 -10.12
N ASN A 479 -4.81 -13.08 -10.99
CA ASN A 479 -5.87 -12.09 -11.17
C ASN A 479 -7.27 -12.60 -10.81
N SER A 480 -7.39 -13.89 -10.47
CA SER A 480 -8.68 -14.56 -10.24
C SER A 480 -8.76 -15.14 -8.84
N ALA A 481 -9.91 -14.99 -8.22
CA ALA A 481 -10.20 -15.57 -6.91
C ALA A 481 -11.68 -15.89 -6.77
N VAL A 482 -11.99 -16.94 -6.02
CA VAL A 482 -13.32 -17.18 -5.46
C VAL A 482 -13.28 -16.92 -3.97
N PHE A 483 -14.38 -16.46 -3.40
CA PHE A 483 -14.41 -16.10 -1.99
C PHE A 483 -15.79 -16.29 -1.37
N VAL A 484 -15.79 -16.53 -0.08
CA VAL A 484 -16.94 -16.38 0.79
C VAL A 484 -16.76 -15.12 1.62
N PHE A 485 -17.85 -14.44 1.93
CA PHE A 485 -17.80 -13.21 2.67
C PHE A 485 -18.88 -13.08 3.74
N TYR A 486 -18.59 -12.26 4.74
CA TYR A 486 -19.52 -11.75 5.71
C TYR A 486 -19.25 -10.25 5.91
N ASP A 487 -20.30 -9.43 5.77
CA ASP A 487 -20.25 -7.99 5.96
C ASP A 487 -21.20 -7.59 7.09
N GLN A 488 -20.75 -6.75 8.01
CA GLN A 488 -21.59 -6.19 9.05
C GLN A 488 -21.35 -4.69 9.18
N THR A 489 -22.42 -3.92 9.12
CA THR A 489 -22.39 -2.49 9.41
C THR A 489 -23.16 -2.21 10.70
N VAL A 490 -22.60 -1.35 11.54
CA VAL A 490 -23.31 -0.70 12.65
C VAL A 490 -23.41 0.77 12.26
N PHE A 491 -24.62 1.31 12.26
CA PHE A 491 -24.82 2.71 11.88
C PHE A 491 -25.86 3.42 12.74
N GLU A 492 -25.75 4.72 12.77
CA GLU A 492 -26.76 5.63 13.31
C GLU A 492 -27.08 6.73 12.30
N ASN A 493 -28.28 7.22 12.36
CA ASN A 493 -28.76 8.35 11.59
C ASN A 493 -29.51 9.33 12.49
N THR A 494 -28.94 10.53 12.65
CA THR A 494 -29.48 11.63 13.43
C THR A 494 -30.07 12.75 12.54
N SER A 495 -30.21 12.51 11.22
CA SER A 495 -30.63 13.53 10.25
C SER A 495 -32.13 13.84 10.25
N GLY A 496 -32.92 13.19 11.04
CA GLY A 496 -34.36 13.39 11.10
C GLY A 496 -34.84 13.73 12.51
N ALA A 497 -36.16 13.90 12.65
CA ALA A 497 -36.79 14.06 13.96
C ALA A 497 -36.65 12.78 14.82
N ASN A 498 -36.52 11.61 14.19
CA ASN A 498 -36.38 10.32 14.84
C ASN A 498 -34.97 9.79 14.66
N TYR A 499 -34.29 9.51 15.77
CA TYR A 499 -33.03 8.78 15.79
C TYR A 499 -33.24 7.35 15.26
N LYS A 500 -32.41 6.97 14.28
CA LYS A 500 -32.42 5.63 13.71
C LYS A 500 -31.06 4.97 13.88
N ASN A 501 -31.02 3.76 14.41
CA ASN A 501 -29.84 2.89 14.43
C ASN A 501 -30.20 1.49 13.97
N ASP A 502 -29.23 0.80 13.38
CA ASP A 502 -29.39 -0.60 12.97
C ASP A 502 -28.02 -1.28 12.83
N ARG A 503 -28.05 -2.60 12.68
CA ARG A 503 -26.88 -3.48 12.52
C ARG A 503 -27.09 -4.47 11.38
N PRO A 504 -27.30 -3.98 10.14
CA PRO A 504 -27.47 -4.87 9.00
C PRO A 504 -26.23 -5.71 8.78
N PHE A 505 -26.45 -6.97 8.45
CA PHE A 505 -25.38 -7.86 8.01
C PHE A 505 -25.75 -8.55 6.69
N GLY A 506 -24.72 -8.95 5.96
CA GLY A 506 -24.87 -9.68 4.71
C GLY A 506 -23.77 -10.71 4.56
N PHE A 507 -24.09 -11.82 3.94
CA PHE A 507 -23.11 -12.88 3.66
C PHE A 507 -23.38 -13.50 2.31
N GLY A 508 -22.39 -14.20 1.78
CA GLY A 508 -22.54 -14.81 0.47
C GLY A 508 -21.24 -15.30 -0.12
N VAL A 509 -21.28 -15.48 -1.43
CA VAL A 509 -20.16 -15.99 -2.21
C VAL A 509 -19.90 -15.06 -3.38
N GLY A 510 -18.65 -15.05 -3.86
CA GLY A 510 -18.28 -14.25 -5.01
C GLY A 510 -17.10 -14.85 -5.78
N ALA A 511 -16.97 -14.40 -7.01
CA ALA A 511 -15.87 -14.75 -7.89
C ALA A 511 -15.37 -13.49 -8.62
N ASN A 512 -14.06 -13.31 -8.62
CA ASN A 512 -13.36 -12.37 -9.50
C ASN A 512 -12.57 -13.19 -10.50
N ILE A 513 -12.83 -13.01 -11.78
CA ILE A 513 -12.24 -13.80 -12.87
C ILE A 513 -11.48 -12.84 -13.78
N GLY A 514 -10.16 -12.97 -13.78
CA GLY A 514 -9.26 -12.24 -14.66
C GLY A 514 -9.22 -12.85 -16.05
N SER A 515 -9.36 -12.03 -17.06
CA SER A 515 -9.23 -12.39 -18.47
C SER A 515 -8.31 -11.41 -19.19
N LYS A 516 -8.01 -11.66 -20.47
CA LYS A 516 -7.30 -10.70 -21.32
C LYS A 516 -8.09 -9.40 -21.54
N ALA A 517 -9.41 -9.47 -21.44
CA ALA A 517 -10.29 -8.32 -21.62
C ALA A 517 -10.46 -7.50 -20.33
N GLY A 518 -10.22 -8.08 -19.15
CA GLY A 518 -10.38 -7.42 -17.86
C GLY A 518 -10.74 -8.38 -16.74
N ILE A 519 -11.20 -7.84 -15.63
CA ILE A 519 -11.65 -8.62 -14.46
C ILE A 519 -13.17 -8.54 -14.36
N PHE A 520 -13.82 -9.70 -14.35
CA PHE A 520 -15.24 -9.87 -14.08
C PHE A 520 -15.44 -10.21 -12.61
N SER A 521 -16.35 -9.52 -11.96
CA SER A 521 -16.76 -9.78 -10.57
C SER A 521 -18.24 -10.17 -10.56
N LEU A 522 -18.54 -11.31 -9.96
CA LEU A 522 -19.90 -11.76 -9.72
C LEU A 522 -20.04 -12.11 -8.25
N VAL A 523 -21.01 -11.51 -7.58
CA VAL A 523 -21.24 -11.70 -6.15
C VAL A 523 -22.71 -11.97 -5.89
N TYR A 524 -23.01 -13.08 -5.24
CA TYR A 524 -24.34 -13.37 -4.69
C TYR A 524 -24.31 -13.15 -3.18
N GLY A 525 -25.22 -12.32 -2.68
CA GLY A 525 -25.29 -11.98 -1.27
C GLY A 525 -26.72 -11.93 -0.74
N LEU A 526 -26.86 -12.41 0.47
CA LEU A 526 -28.08 -12.32 1.28
C LEU A 526 -27.84 -11.31 2.39
N GLY A 527 -28.80 -10.43 2.63
CA GLY A 527 -28.72 -9.42 3.67
C GLY A 527 -29.97 -9.39 4.54
N THR A 528 -29.80 -9.04 5.80
CA THR A 528 -30.90 -8.83 6.72
C THR A 528 -30.63 -7.64 7.64
N GLU A 529 -31.68 -6.93 8.01
CA GLU A 529 -31.73 -5.89 9.02
C GLU A 529 -32.14 -6.49 10.37
N GLN A 530 -31.81 -5.84 11.49
CA GLN A 530 -32.00 -6.38 12.84
C GLN A 530 -33.45 -6.83 13.14
N LYS A 531 -34.44 -6.18 12.51
CA LYS A 531 -35.88 -6.44 12.76
C LYS A 531 -36.54 -7.33 11.69
N ASN A 532 -35.82 -7.70 10.65
CA ASN A 532 -36.37 -8.48 9.54
C ASN A 532 -35.77 -9.88 9.53
N PRO A 533 -36.60 -10.94 9.37
CA PRO A 533 -36.08 -12.30 9.23
C PRO A 533 -35.28 -12.43 7.93
N LEU A 534 -34.33 -13.36 7.94
CA LEU A 534 -33.57 -13.69 6.73
C LEU A 534 -34.49 -14.32 5.69
N ASP A 535 -34.59 -13.69 4.52
CA ASP A 535 -35.34 -14.22 3.39
C ASP A 535 -34.40 -14.64 2.27
N PHE A 536 -34.29 -15.94 2.01
CA PHE A 536 -33.44 -16.50 0.96
C PHE A 536 -33.88 -16.09 -0.46
N ARG A 537 -35.14 -15.64 -0.63
CA ARG A 537 -35.66 -15.14 -1.91
C ARG A 537 -35.23 -13.68 -2.20
N SER A 538 -34.77 -12.97 -1.19
CA SER A 538 -34.32 -11.58 -1.32
C SER A 538 -32.86 -11.42 -1.76
N GLY A 539 -32.19 -12.53 -2.09
CA GLY A 539 -30.78 -12.52 -2.50
C GLY A 539 -30.48 -11.56 -3.64
N LYS A 540 -29.34 -10.87 -3.55
CA LYS A 540 -28.88 -9.88 -4.53
C LYS A 540 -27.72 -10.44 -5.33
N ILE A 541 -27.79 -10.26 -6.65
CA ILE A 541 -26.67 -10.54 -7.55
C ILE A 541 -26.05 -9.20 -7.92
N HIS A 542 -24.77 -9.06 -7.62
CA HIS A 542 -23.98 -7.91 -8.01
C HIS A 542 -23.01 -8.32 -9.11
N PHE A 543 -22.95 -7.55 -10.17
CA PHE A 543 -22.03 -7.74 -11.28
C PHE A 543 -21.10 -6.53 -11.39
N GLY A 544 -19.82 -6.79 -11.59
CA GLY A 544 -18.79 -5.77 -11.85
C GLY A 544 -17.87 -6.21 -12.99
N TYR A 545 -17.40 -5.26 -13.77
CA TYR A 545 -16.44 -5.51 -14.84
C TYR A 545 -15.45 -4.36 -14.96
N ILE A 546 -14.16 -4.66 -15.14
CA ILE A 546 -13.10 -3.68 -15.38
C ILE A 546 -12.27 -4.16 -16.58
N ALA A 547 -12.35 -3.45 -17.71
CA ALA A 547 -11.47 -3.66 -18.86
C ALA A 547 -10.17 -2.88 -18.72
N TYR A 548 -9.04 -3.47 -19.14
CA TYR A 548 -7.72 -2.82 -19.18
C TYR A 548 -7.24 -2.63 -20.62
N PHE A 549 -6.69 -1.47 -20.97
CA PHE A 549 -6.17 -1.15 -22.32
C PHE A 549 -4.87 -0.33 -22.25
#